data_07fa8a412a1e4361e0141d6e13cbcec8
#
_entry.id   07fa8a412a1e4361e0141d6e13cbcec8
#
_cell.length_a   1.000
_cell.length_b   1.000
_cell.length_c   1.000
_cell.angle_alpha   90.00
_cell.angle_beta   90.00
_cell.angle_gamma   90.00
#
_symmetry.space_group_name_H-M   'P 1'
#
loop_
_entity.id
_entity.type
_entity.pdbx_description
1 polymer ?
#
loop_
_entity_poly.entity_id
_entity_poly.type
_entity_poly.pdbx_seq_one_letter_code
_entity_poly.pdbx_strand_id
1 'polypeptide(L)'
;RTMKITKLEKKKRLYLMELDGQQTSYITEDTIVRFMLSRDKVISKEELTEIQDFAQFSYGKNLALYHLSFKARTEKEVREYLKKYDLDEKITSQVIANLKEDNWINDRQYAYSIINANQLSGDKGPYVLAQKLSQKGIAKSTIEEVLKDFDFSEVAQRVAEKLLKKYNGKLPARAL
;
A
#
# COMPACT_ATOMS: atom_id res chain seq x y z
N ARG A 1 4.85 -13.57 35.96
CA ARG A 1 3.46 -13.20 36.20
C ARG A 1 2.59 -13.67 35.05
N THR A 2 1.40 -14.16 35.37
CA THR A 2 0.45 -14.64 34.36
C THR A 2 -0.87 -13.91 34.47
N MET A 3 -1.66 -13.93 33.41
CA MET A 3 -2.99 -13.34 33.34
C MET A 3 -3.92 -14.31 32.66
N LYS A 4 -5.19 -14.23 33.02
CA LYS A 4 -6.22 -15.11 32.47
C LYS A 4 -7.12 -14.32 31.51
N ILE A 5 -7.39 -14.87 30.35
CA ILE A 5 -8.36 -14.29 29.43
C ILE A 5 -9.75 -14.54 30.00
N THR A 6 -10.42 -13.48 30.40
CA THR A 6 -11.75 -13.58 31.04
C THR A 6 -12.89 -13.26 30.08
N LYS A 7 -12.60 -12.64 28.95
CA LYS A 7 -13.58 -12.36 27.90
C LYS A 7 -12.90 -12.31 26.54
N LEU A 8 -13.57 -12.86 25.53
CA LEU A 8 -13.13 -12.79 24.15
C LEU A 8 -14.39 -12.63 23.30
N GLU A 9 -14.71 -11.39 22.94
CA GLU A 9 -16.00 -11.03 22.37
C GLU A 9 -15.84 -10.35 21.04
N LYS A 10 -16.58 -10.79 20.02
CA LYS A 10 -16.54 -10.17 18.69
C LYS A 10 -17.21 -8.81 18.70
N LYS A 11 -16.51 -7.79 18.17
CA LYS A 11 -16.98 -6.42 18.03
C LYS A 11 -16.76 -5.95 16.59
N LYS A 12 -17.76 -6.11 15.73
CA LYS A 12 -17.66 -5.79 14.31
C LYS A 12 -16.48 -6.54 13.66
N ARG A 13 -15.39 -5.85 13.35
CA ARG A 13 -14.23 -6.44 12.67
C ARG A 13 -13.11 -6.87 13.61
N LEU A 14 -13.21 -6.53 14.88
CA LEU A 14 -12.20 -6.84 15.87
C LEU A 14 -12.82 -7.66 17.01
N TYR A 15 -11.96 -8.17 17.86
CA TYR A 15 -12.37 -8.85 19.09
C TYR A 15 -11.89 -8.08 20.29
N LEU A 16 -12.73 -7.97 21.30
CA LEU A 16 -12.36 -7.43 22.60
C LEU A 16 -11.83 -8.55 23.47
N MET A 17 -10.58 -8.46 23.88
CA MET A 17 -9.97 -9.40 24.81
C MET A 17 -9.86 -8.73 26.17
N GLU A 18 -10.39 -9.39 27.19
CA GLU A 18 -10.33 -8.93 28.58
C GLU A 18 -9.42 -9.84 29.38
N LEU A 19 -8.54 -9.25 30.17
CA LEU A 19 -7.62 -9.98 31.04
C LEU A 19 -7.95 -9.70 32.50
N ASP A 20 -8.07 -10.77 33.30
CA ASP A 20 -8.32 -10.71 34.73
C ASP A 20 -9.52 -9.83 35.10
N GLY A 21 -10.51 -9.76 34.22
CA GLY A 21 -11.73 -8.99 34.45
C GLY A 21 -11.58 -7.48 34.38
N GLN A 22 -10.39 -6.96 34.02
CA GLN A 22 -10.10 -5.52 34.10
C GLN A 22 -9.49 -4.94 32.84
N GLN A 23 -8.34 -5.44 32.43
CA GLN A 23 -7.60 -4.90 31.32
C GLN A 23 -8.21 -5.37 30.00
N THR A 24 -8.46 -4.44 29.08
CA THR A 24 -9.01 -4.76 27.77
C THR A 24 -8.10 -4.30 26.63
N SER A 25 -8.16 -5.04 25.53
CA SER A 25 -7.49 -4.64 24.28
C SER A 25 -8.27 -5.22 23.10
N TYR A 26 -8.11 -4.58 21.93
CA TYR A 26 -8.70 -5.09 20.69
C TYR A 26 -7.66 -5.89 19.93
N ILE A 27 -8.07 -7.05 19.43
CA ILE A 27 -7.22 -7.92 18.64
C ILE A 27 -7.96 -8.38 17.38
N THR A 28 -7.23 -8.93 16.43
CA THR A 28 -7.80 -9.44 15.18
C THR A 28 -8.13 -10.94 15.31
N GLU A 29 -8.99 -11.40 14.42
CA GLU A 29 -9.27 -12.84 14.33
C GLU A 29 -7.99 -13.64 14.05
N ASP A 30 -7.11 -13.11 13.19
CA ASP A 30 -5.82 -13.75 12.89
C ASP A 30 -4.98 -13.94 14.14
N THR A 31 -5.05 -13.00 15.08
CA THR A 31 -4.34 -13.10 16.36
C THR A 31 -4.87 -14.24 17.19
N ILE A 32 -6.19 -14.39 17.23
CA ILE A 32 -6.85 -15.48 17.97
C ILE A 32 -6.39 -16.83 17.42
N VAL A 33 -6.36 -16.96 16.11
CA VAL A 33 -5.96 -18.21 15.46
C VAL A 33 -4.48 -18.50 15.71
N ARG A 34 -3.63 -17.50 15.52
CA ARG A 34 -2.17 -17.68 15.65
C ARG A 34 -1.76 -18.12 17.05
N PHE A 35 -2.33 -17.52 18.08
CA PHE A 35 -1.96 -17.81 19.47
C PHE A 35 -2.94 -18.78 20.14
N MET A 36 -3.89 -19.30 19.41
CA MET A 36 -4.93 -20.21 19.91
C MET A 36 -5.58 -19.65 21.17
N LEU A 37 -6.03 -18.41 21.08
CA LEU A 37 -6.64 -17.71 22.21
C LEU A 37 -8.05 -18.19 22.43
N SER A 38 -8.42 -18.34 23.72
CA SER A 38 -9.77 -18.71 24.12
C SER A 38 -10.02 -18.19 25.54
N ARG A 39 -11.28 -18.12 25.88
CA ARG A 39 -11.68 -17.79 27.25
C ARG A 39 -11.04 -18.79 28.21
N ASP A 40 -10.60 -18.31 29.35
CA ASP A 40 -9.94 -19.04 30.43
C ASP A 40 -8.48 -19.44 30.15
N LYS A 41 -7.96 -19.14 28.97
CA LYS A 41 -6.54 -19.37 28.70
C LYS A 41 -5.68 -18.46 29.57
N VAL A 42 -4.61 -19.02 30.12
CA VAL A 42 -3.64 -18.28 30.94
C VAL A 42 -2.45 -17.95 30.05
N ILE A 43 -2.04 -16.68 30.05
CA ILE A 43 -0.92 -16.18 29.27
C ILE A 43 0.09 -15.49 30.18
N SER A 44 1.35 -15.54 29.78
CA SER A 44 2.42 -14.80 30.48
C SER A 44 2.45 -13.37 30.00
N LYS A 45 3.17 -12.51 30.73
CA LYS A 45 3.38 -11.12 30.33
C LYS A 45 4.13 -11.04 29.00
N GLU A 46 5.08 -11.93 28.76
CA GLU A 46 5.84 -12.01 27.53
C GLU A 46 4.94 -12.40 26.35
N GLU A 47 4.07 -13.37 26.55
CA GLU A 47 3.07 -13.75 25.53
C GLU A 47 2.13 -12.62 25.23
N LEU A 48 1.71 -11.87 26.24
CA LEU A 48 0.83 -10.71 26.02
C LEU A 48 1.48 -9.68 25.10
N THR A 49 2.76 -9.39 25.31
CA THR A 49 3.48 -8.47 24.45
C THR A 49 3.51 -8.96 23.01
N GLU A 50 3.80 -10.24 22.80
CA GLU A 50 3.78 -10.85 21.46
C GLU A 50 2.40 -10.78 20.82
N ILE A 51 1.36 -11.07 21.61
CA ILE A 51 -0.04 -11.01 21.13
C ILE A 51 -0.39 -9.59 20.69
N GLN A 52 -0.06 -8.60 21.49
CA GLN A 52 -0.36 -7.20 21.19
C GLN A 52 0.39 -6.70 19.97
N ASP A 53 1.67 -7.04 19.86
CA ASP A 53 2.49 -6.68 18.69
C ASP A 53 1.93 -7.32 17.41
N PHE A 54 1.60 -8.59 17.46
CA PHE A 54 1.03 -9.27 16.31
C PHE A 54 -0.35 -8.71 15.96
N ALA A 55 -1.15 -8.37 16.96
CA ALA A 55 -2.48 -7.80 16.72
C ALA A 55 -2.39 -6.47 15.99
N GLN A 56 -1.43 -5.62 16.35
CA GLN A 56 -1.21 -4.35 15.63
C GLN A 56 -0.73 -4.59 14.21
N PHE A 57 0.19 -5.50 14.03
CA PHE A 57 0.68 -5.88 12.70
C PHE A 57 -0.46 -6.42 11.84
N SER A 58 -1.21 -7.36 12.36
CA SER A 58 -2.34 -7.98 11.66
C SER A 58 -3.41 -6.95 11.29
N TYR A 59 -3.73 -6.07 12.21
CA TYR A 59 -4.68 -4.98 11.96
C TYR A 59 -4.19 -4.05 10.84
N GLY A 60 -2.94 -3.63 10.92
CA GLY A 60 -2.34 -2.77 9.89
C GLY A 60 -2.30 -3.45 8.52
N LYS A 61 -1.95 -4.74 8.50
CA LYS A 61 -1.94 -5.52 7.26
C LYS A 61 -3.34 -5.60 6.65
N ASN A 62 -4.36 -5.87 7.47
CA ASN A 62 -5.75 -5.94 7.00
C ASN A 62 -6.22 -4.62 6.43
N LEU A 63 -5.88 -3.49 7.08
CA LEU A 63 -6.19 -2.16 6.57
C LEU A 63 -5.54 -1.91 5.22
N ALA A 64 -4.27 -2.24 5.10
CA ALA A 64 -3.52 -2.05 3.87
C ALA A 64 -4.08 -2.90 2.72
N LEU A 65 -4.39 -4.17 2.99
CA LEU A 65 -4.98 -5.07 1.99
C LEU A 65 -6.35 -4.56 1.53
N TYR A 66 -7.15 -4.05 2.45
CA TYR A 66 -8.42 -3.44 2.10
C TYR A 66 -8.22 -2.27 1.14
N HIS A 67 -7.28 -1.38 1.45
CA HIS A 67 -6.95 -0.24 0.61
C HIS A 67 -6.44 -0.68 -0.77
N LEU A 68 -5.59 -1.69 -0.81
CA LEU A 68 -5.05 -2.25 -2.04
C LEU A 68 -6.09 -3.00 -2.88
N SER A 69 -7.20 -3.44 -2.26
CA SER A 69 -8.24 -4.16 -3.00
C SER A 69 -8.97 -3.29 -4.02
N PHE A 70 -8.90 -1.98 -3.89
CA PHE A 70 -9.54 -1.05 -4.82
C PHE A 70 -8.70 -0.77 -6.06
N LYS A 71 -7.39 -0.65 -5.88
CA LYS A 71 -6.43 -0.46 -6.97
C LYS A 71 -4.99 -0.60 -6.46
N ALA A 72 -4.05 -0.75 -7.37
CA ALA A 72 -2.64 -0.77 -7.03
C ALA A 72 -2.22 0.57 -6.39
N ARG A 73 -1.33 0.52 -5.41
CA ARG A 73 -0.82 1.68 -4.68
C ARG A 73 0.68 1.58 -4.55
N THR A 74 1.34 2.73 -4.50
CA THR A 74 2.78 2.76 -4.20
C THR A 74 3.02 2.57 -2.70
N GLU A 75 4.25 2.27 -2.34
CA GLU A 75 4.65 2.16 -0.93
C GLU A 75 4.27 3.43 -0.15
N LYS A 76 4.58 4.59 -0.70
CA LYS A 76 4.26 5.88 -0.08
C LYS A 76 2.77 6.04 0.18
N GLU A 77 1.94 5.68 -0.80
CA GLU A 77 0.48 5.78 -0.66
C GLU A 77 -0.05 4.88 0.45
N VAL A 78 0.45 3.66 0.54
CA VAL A 78 0.04 2.73 1.60
C VAL A 78 0.49 3.24 2.97
N ARG A 79 1.73 3.74 3.06
CA ARG A 79 2.28 4.29 4.30
C ARG A 79 1.45 5.48 4.78
N GLU A 80 1.07 6.38 3.88
CA GLU A 80 0.23 7.54 4.21
C GLU A 80 -1.16 7.12 4.68
N TYR A 81 -1.72 6.09 4.04
CA TYR A 81 -3.01 5.54 4.45
C TYR A 81 -2.97 5.00 5.88
N LEU A 82 -1.93 4.24 6.21
CA LEU A 82 -1.79 3.64 7.55
C LEU A 82 -1.56 4.69 8.64
N LYS A 83 -0.96 5.82 8.31
CA LYS A 83 -0.77 6.93 9.28
C LYS A 83 -2.08 7.42 9.88
N LYS A 84 -3.18 7.29 9.17
CA LYS A 84 -4.49 7.75 9.64
C LYS A 84 -5.02 6.92 10.82
N TYR A 85 -4.42 5.76 11.08
CA TYR A 85 -4.90 4.81 12.08
C TYR A 85 -4.00 4.73 13.32
N ASP A 86 -3.11 5.70 13.49
CA ASP A 86 -2.21 5.80 14.66
C ASP A 86 -1.41 4.54 14.96
N LEU A 87 -1.01 3.83 13.92
CA LEU A 87 -0.14 2.67 14.09
C LEU A 87 1.29 3.14 14.37
N ASP A 88 1.96 2.42 15.25
CA ASP A 88 3.37 2.62 15.54
C ASP A 88 4.18 2.54 14.23
N GLU A 89 5.14 3.46 14.05
CA GLU A 89 5.97 3.50 12.85
C GLU A 89 6.71 2.18 12.62
N LYS A 90 7.15 1.54 13.69
CA LYS A 90 7.81 0.23 13.61
C LYS A 90 6.86 -0.81 13.03
N ILE A 91 5.62 -0.83 13.50
CA ILE A 91 4.60 -1.76 13.00
C ILE A 91 4.27 -1.46 11.54
N THR A 92 4.10 -0.18 11.19
CA THR A 92 3.85 0.22 9.80
C THR A 92 4.96 -0.28 8.88
N SER A 93 6.22 -0.12 9.30
CA SER A 93 7.36 -0.59 8.50
C SER A 93 7.36 -2.10 8.34
N GLN A 94 6.98 -2.85 9.37
CA GLN A 94 6.85 -4.30 9.30
C GLN A 94 5.74 -4.72 8.33
N VAL A 95 4.62 -4.04 8.36
CA VAL A 95 3.50 -4.29 7.44
C VAL A 95 3.94 -4.03 5.99
N ILE A 96 4.58 -2.90 5.75
CA ILE A 96 5.06 -2.54 4.41
C ILE A 96 6.06 -3.58 3.90
N ALA A 97 7.02 -3.98 4.74
CA ALA A 97 8.01 -4.99 4.36
C ALA A 97 7.35 -6.32 3.98
N ASN A 98 6.36 -6.74 4.74
CA ASN A 98 5.61 -7.97 4.48
C ASN A 98 4.84 -7.89 3.17
N LEU A 99 4.19 -6.76 2.91
CA LEU A 99 3.42 -6.56 1.68
C LEU A 99 4.32 -6.49 0.45
N LYS A 100 5.53 -5.96 0.59
CA LYS A 100 6.53 -5.95 -0.49
C LYS A 100 7.02 -7.37 -0.78
N GLU A 101 7.28 -8.15 0.27
CA GLU A 101 7.72 -9.53 0.13
C GLU A 101 6.67 -10.37 -0.60
N ASP A 102 5.41 -10.17 -0.28
CA ASP A 102 4.28 -10.87 -0.92
C ASP A 102 3.86 -10.22 -2.25
N ASN A 103 4.58 -9.22 -2.71
CA ASN A 103 4.34 -8.51 -3.95
C ASN A 103 2.99 -7.76 -4.04
N TRP A 104 2.38 -7.45 -2.90
CA TRP A 104 1.20 -6.58 -2.84
C TRP A 104 1.57 -5.11 -3.08
N ILE A 105 2.79 -4.73 -2.71
CA ILE A 105 3.36 -3.41 -2.98
C ILE A 105 4.61 -3.65 -3.83
N ASN A 106 4.66 -3.02 -5.00
CA ASN A 106 5.79 -3.14 -5.91
C ASN A 106 5.86 -1.87 -6.76
N ASP A 107 6.67 -0.91 -6.32
CA ASP A 107 6.78 0.39 -6.99
C ASP A 107 7.29 0.28 -8.43
N ARG A 108 8.18 -0.66 -8.68
CA ARG A 108 8.70 -0.91 -10.05
C ARG A 108 7.57 -1.36 -10.97
N GLN A 109 6.78 -2.32 -10.51
CA GLN A 109 5.62 -2.82 -11.27
C GLN A 109 4.58 -1.71 -11.48
N TYR A 110 4.37 -0.89 -10.46
CA TYR A 110 3.45 0.26 -10.54
C TYR A 110 3.92 1.22 -11.65
N ALA A 111 5.19 1.59 -11.64
CA ALA A 111 5.76 2.46 -12.66
C ALA A 111 5.62 1.86 -14.05
N TYR A 112 5.95 0.59 -14.19
CA TYR A 112 5.82 -0.14 -15.45
C TYR A 112 4.39 -0.07 -15.98
N SER A 113 3.40 -0.33 -15.14
CA SER A 113 1.99 -0.33 -15.53
C SER A 113 1.51 1.04 -16.00
N ILE A 114 1.92 2.10 -15.30
CA ILE A 114 1.54 3.47 -15.65
C ILE A 114 2.15 3.87 -17.00
N ILE A 115 3.43 3.59 -17.19
CA ILE A 115 4.11 3.92 -18.45
C ILE A 115 3.52 3.10 -19.60
N ASN A 116 3.32 1.82 -19.38
CA ASN A 116 2.75 0.94 -20.41
C ASN A 116 1.36 1.40 -20.86
N ALA A 117 0.51 1.80 -19.94
CA ALA A 117 -0.81 2.35 -20.26
C ALA A 117 -0.70 3.63 -21.11
N ASN A 118 0.26 4.49 -20.77
CA ASN A 118 0.51 5.71 -21.53
C ASN A 118 0.96 5.40 -22.96
N GLN A 119 1.80 4.35 -23.13
CA GLN A 119 2.27 3.95 -24.46
C GLN A 119 1.13 3.47 -25.35
N LEU A 120 0.13 2.84 -24.75
CA LEU A 120 -1.01 2.31 -25.49
C LEU A 120 -2.01 3.38 -25.94
N SER A 121 -2.29 4.37 -25.10
CA SER A 121 -3.37 5.33 -25.37
C SER A 121 -3.14 6.74 -24.85
N GLY A 122 -2.04 6.99 -24.15
CA GLY A 122 -1.77 8.29 -23.55
C GLY A 122 -1.01 9.26 -24.45
N ASP A 123 -0.74 10.42 -23.89
CA ASP A 123 -0.12 11.52 -24.62
C ASP A 123 1.07 12.15 -23.87
N LYS A 124 1.56 11.50 -22.82
CA LYS A 124 2.60 12.06 -21.98
C LYS A 124 3.99 11.59 -22.41
N GLY A 125 4.96 12.49 -22.37
CA GLY A 125 6.36 12.16 -22.61
C GLY A 125 7.02 11.63 -21.35
N PRO A 126 8.29 11.16 -21.46
CA PRO A 126 8.98 10.53 -20.34
C PRO A 126 9.19 11.47 -19.15
N TYR A 127 9.45 12.74 -19.41
CA TYR A 127 9.67 13.72 -18.33
C TYR A 127 8.42 13.90 -17.47
N VAL A 128 7.26 14.06 -18.11
CA VAL A 128 5.99 14.24 -17.39
C VAL A 128 5.65 13.00 -16.59
N LEU A 129 5.83 11.81 -17.16
CA LEU A 129 5.60 10.55 -16.46
C LEU A 129 6.55 10.40 -15.28
N ALA A 130 7.83 10.76 -15.44
CA ALA A 130 8.81 10.71 -14.35
C ALA A 130 8.39 11.59 -13.19
N GLN A 131 7.92 12.81 -13.46
CA GLN A 131 7.44 13.71 -12.41
C GLN A 131 6.22 13.12 -11.68
N LYS A 132 5.29 12.58 -12.43
CA LYS A 132 4.09 11.96 -11.88
C LYS A 132 4.42 10.81 -10.94
N LEU A 133 5.31 9.94 -11.37
CA LEU A 133 5.75 8.78 -10.58
C LEU A 133 6.56 9.21 -9.37
N SER A 134 7.38 10.26 -9.50
CA SER A 134 8.12 10.83 -8.38
C SER A 134 7.16 11.37 -7.31
N GLN A 135 6.09 12.03 -7.70
CA GLN A 135 5.07 12.53 -6.78
C GLN A 135 4.36 11.40 -6.04
N LYS A 136 4.28 10.23 -6.67
CA LYS A 136 3.73 9.02 -6.03
C LYS A 136 4.72 8.36 -5.09
N GLY A 137 5.92 8.90 -4.96
CA GLY A 137 6.93 8.42 -4.03
C GLY A 137 7.86 7.34 -4.56
N ILE A 138 7.83 7.09 -5.87
CA ILE A 138 8.71 6.09 -6.47
C ILE A 138 10.12 6.67 -6.60
N ALA A 139 11.13 5.89 -6.25
CA ALA A 139 12.52 6.29 -6.28
C ALA A 139 12.96 6.66 -7.69
N LYS A 140 13.78 7.71 -7.82
CA LYS A 140 14.31 8.20 -9.10
C LYS A 140 15.01 7.07 -9.88
N SER A 141 15.81 6.28 -9.20
CA SER A 141 16.54 5.17 -9.85
C SER A 141 15.57 4.15 -10.47
N THR A 142 14.50 3.84 -9.78
CA THR A 142 13.46 2.92 -10.28
C THR A 142 12.78 3.50 -11.52
N ILE A 143 12.42 4.78 -11.48
CA ILE A 143 11.77 5.47 -12.59
C ILE A 143 12.68 5.44 -13.82
N GLU A 144 13.95 5.79 -13.65
CA GLU A 144 14.92 5.82 -14.75
C GLU A 144 15.12 4.44 -15.37
N GLU A 145 15.23 3.41 -14.54
CA GLU A 145 15.38 2.03 -15.03
C GLU A 145 14.18 1.57 -15.84
N VAL A 146 12.97 1.85 -15.35
CA VAL A 146 11.75 1.42 -16.05
C VAL A 146 11.59 2.19 -17.36
N LEU A 147 11.86 3.50 -17.37
CA LEU A 147 11.74 4.31 -18.58
C LEU A 147 12.65 3.83 -19.71
N LYS A 148 13.80 3.24 -19.38
CA LYS A 148 14.73 2.71 -20.40
C LYS A 148 14.13 1.60 -21.24
N ASP A 149 13.12 0.91 -20.72
CA ASP A 149 12.48 -0.21 -21.40
C ASP A 149 11.41 0.22 -22.41
N PHE A 150 11.19 1.52 -22.57
CA PHE A 150 10.11 2.04 -23.42
C PHE A 150 10.62 3.02 -24.48
N ASP A 151 9.99 2.95 -25.65
CA ASP A 151 10.19 3.88 -26.76
C ASP A 151 8.97 4.81 -26.83
N PHE A 152 9.21 6.11 -26.91
CA PHE A 152 8.14 7.11 -26.93
C PHE A 152 7.83 7.64 -28.34
N SER A 153 8.36 7.01 -29.38
CA SER A 153 8.14 7.43 -30.77
C SER A 153 6.67 7.42 -31.16
N GLU A 154 5.95 6.35 -30.81
CA GLU A 154 4.53 6.24 -31.13
C GLU A 154 3.69 7.27 -30.39
N VAL A 155 4.03 7.55 -29.12
CA VAL A 155 3.35 8.58 -28.33
C VAL A 155 3.57 9.94 -28.98
N ALA A 156 4.79 10.27 -29.37
CA ALA A 156 5.13 11.53 -30.02
C ALA A 156 4.38 11.69 -31.35
N GLN A 157 4.30 10.62 -32.13
CA GLN A 157 3.55 10.63 -33.40
C GLN A 157 2.06 10.87 -33.17
N ARG A 158 1.48 10.20 -32.18
CA ARG A 158 0.06 10.36 -31.83
C ARG A 158 -0.27 11.77 -31.40
N VAL A 159 0.63 12.39 -30.61
CA VAL A 159 0.49 13.78 -30.19
C VAL A 159 0.59 14.73 -31.39
N ALA A 160 1.53 14.49 -32.27
CA ALA A 160 1.70 15.28 -33.50
C ALA A 160 0.45 15.21 -34.40
N GLU A 161 -0.10 14.02 -34.58
CA GLU A 161 -1.31 13.81 -35.36
C GLU A 161 -2.51 14.58 -34.78
N LYS A 162 -2.65 14.58 -33.45
CA LYS A 162 -3.70 15.32 -32.77
C LYS A 162 -3.55 16.83 -33.00
N LEU A 163 -2.33 17.35 -32.94
CA LEU A 163 -2.06 18.76 -33.20
C LEU A 163 -2.38 19.14 -34.65
N LEU A 164 -1.98 18.33 -35.62
CA LEU A 164 -2.29 18.55 -37.02
C LEU A 164 -3.80 18.59 -37.25
N LYS A 165 -4.52 17.63 -36.67
CA LYS A 165 -5.95 17.56 -36.80
C LYS A 165 -6.66 18.77 -36.18
N LYS A 166 -6.17 19.20 -35.02
CA LYS A 166 -6.72 20.36 -34.27
C LYS A 166 -6.58 21.66 -35.09
N TYR A 167 -5.47 21.83 -35.79
CA TYR A 167 -5.17 23.03 -36.56
C TYR A 167 -5.39 22.88 -38.06
N ASN A 168 -6.12 21.86 -38.50
CA ASN A 168 -6.43 21.61 -39.93
C ASN A 168 -5.16 21.58 -40.81
N GLY A 169 -4.12 20.90 -40.32
CA GLY A 169 -2.85 20.78 -41.02
C GLY A 169 -1.94 22.03 -40.93
N LYS A 170 -2.37 23.07 -40.22
CA LYS A 170 -1.57 24.29 -39.99
C LYS A 170 -1.18 24.37 -38.53
N LEU A 171 0.11 24.40 -38.24
CA LEU A 171 0.59 24.53 -36.87
C LEU A 171 0.94 25.99 -36.60
N PRO A 172 0.48 26.59 -35.47
CA PRO A 172 0.92 27.93 -35.08
C PRO A 172 2.41 27.89 -34.69
N ALA A 173 3.12 29.03 -34.85
CA ALA A 173 4.55 29.10 -34.57
C ALA A 173 4.94 28.57 -33.18
N ARG A 174 4.12 28.84 -32.17
CA ARG A 174 4.37 28.39 -30.78
C ARG A 174 4.16 26.90 -30.54
N ALA A 175 3.61 26.17 -31.50
CA ALA A 175 3.42 24.72 -31.37
C ALA A 175 4.62 23.95 -31.95
N LEU A 176 5.53 24.66 -32.58
CA LEU A 176 6.74 24.10 -33.12
C LEU A 176 7.90 24.27 -32.11
#